data_5572b76da2e6d1a4874af71c735ca7e2
#
_entry.id   5572b76da2e6d1a4874af71c735ca7e2
#
_cell.length_a   1.000
_cell.length_b   1.000
_cell.length_c   1.000
_cell.angle_alpha   90.00
_cell.angle_beta   90.00
_cell.angle_gamma   90.00
#
_symmetry.space_group_name_H-M   'P 1'
#
loop_
_entity.id
_entity.type
_entity.pdbx_description
1 polymer ?
#
loop_
_entity_poly.entity_id
_entity_poly.type
_entity_poly.pdbx_seq_one_letter_code
_entity_poly.pdbx_strand_id
1 'polypeptide(L)'
;GTLSWKRTRTALTVGVENIKNYAYFATDKIAYNDEGGQFAGYSNRISVKQYGGSVQVFSARLNQNFKFGILHWDNEVAYQKTSNQDILPLPDLSAYSNLYIVFRIAKVLRVQLGGDVRYFTEYYAPDYAPIIQQFTVQSPETRMKLGNYPICNAYVNLFLKHCRFYVNVNHVNNGTGNKNAFLVPHYPINPMNIHFGLSWNFFN
;
A
#
# COMPACT_ATOMS: atom_id res chain seq x y z
N GLY A 1 6.20 -16.04 14.67
CA GLY A 1 7.46 -15.78 15.40
C GLY A 1 8.32 -14.75 14.69
N THR A 2 9.18 -14.06 15.44
CA THR A 2 10.10 -13.05 14.89
C THR A 2 11.53 -13.41 15.28
N LEU A 3 12.43 -13.44 14.29
CA LEU A 3 13.86 -13.57 14.45
C LEU A 3 14.53 -12.25 14.10
N SER A 4 15.40 -11.75 14.95
CA SER A 4 16.09 -10.47 14.71
C SER A 4 17.59 -10.58 14.95
N TRP A 5 18.37 -9.99 14.03
CA TRP A 5 19.84 -9.92 14.09
C TRP A 5 20.26 -8.44 14.18
N LYS A 6 20.62 -8.01 15.37
CA LYS A 6 20.99 -6.60 15.64
C LYS A 6 22.21 -6.13 14.82
N ARG A 7 23.20 -7.01 14.62
CA ARG A 7 24.42 -6.66 13.88
C ARG A 7 24.15 -6.31 12.42
N THR A 8 23.27 -7.06 11.77
CA THR A 8 22.90 -6.87 10.36
C THR A 8 21.65 -6.00 10.19
N ARG A 9 20.99 -5.61 11.30
CA ARG A 9 19.70 -4.87 11.28
C ARG A 9 18.65 -5.60 10.44
N THR A 10 18.61 -6.91 10.59
CA THR A 10 17.69 -7.79 9.88
C THR A 10 16.63 -8.30 10.86
N ALA A 11 15.39 -8.30 10.45
CA ALA A 11 14.31 -8.96 11.17
C ALA A 11 13.45 -9.76 10.21
N LEU A 12 13.23 -11.02 10.52
CA LEU A 12 12.32 -11.91 9.80
C LEU A 12 11.16 -12.27 10.71
N THR A 13 9.95 -11.92 10.29
CA THR A 13 8.71 -12.29 10.98
C THR A 13 7.94 -13.27 10.12
N VAL A 14 7.55 -14.40 10.69
CA VAL A 14 6.73 -15.42 10.01
C VAL A 14 5.51 -15.70 10.87
N GLY A 15 4.33 -15.72 10.24
CA GLY A 15 3.06 -15.97 10.88
C GLY A 15 2.15 -16.86 10.04
N VAL A 16 1.31 -17.62 10.74
CA VAL A 16 0.16 -18.32 10.17
C VAL A 16 -1.05 -17.95 11.00
N GLU A 17 -2.07 -17.47 10.33
CA GLU A 17 -3.33 -17.10 10.96
C GLU A 17 -4.46 -17.98 10.43
N ASN A 18 -5.40 -18.33 11.28
CA ASN A 18 -6.57 -19.10 10.93
C ASN A 18 -7.83 -18.36 11.41
N ILE A 19 -8.60 -17.84 10.47
CA ILE A 19 -9.78 -17.01 10.72
C ILE A 19 -11.02 -17.86 10.42
N LYS A 20 -11.81 -18.15 11.45
CA LYS A 20 -13.08 -18.88 11.31
C LYS A 20 -14.24 -17.89 11.21
N ASN A 21 -15.26 -18.28 10.43
CA ASN A 21 -16.49 -17.50 10.28
C ASN A 21 -16.22 -16.03 9.88
N TYR A 22 -15.27 -15.81 8.97
CA TYR A 22 -14.88 -14.49 8.53
C TYR A 22 -16.07 -13.73 7.93
N ALA A 23 -16.41 -12.59 8.52
CA ALA A 23 -17.44 -11.69 8.02
C ALA A 23 -16.81 -10.59 7.15
N TYR A 24 -17.41 -10.29 6.01
CA TYR A 24 -16.90 -9.31 5.06
C TYR A 24 -18.04 -8.63 4.30
N PHE A 25 -17.75 -7.43 3.79
CA PHE A 25 -18.63 -6.76 2.85
C PHE A 25 -18.31 -7.21 1.43
N ALA A 26 -19.34 -7.47 0.65
CA ALA A 26 -19.22 -7.81 -0.76
C ALA A 26 -20.10 -6.89 -1.61
N THR A 27 -19.59 -6.55 -2.79
CA THR A 27 -20.37 -5.85 -3.81
C THR A 27 -20.90 -6.87 -4.79
N ASP A 28 -22.21 -7.01 -4.85
CA ASP A 28 -22.90 -7.83 -5.86
C ASP A 28 -23.31 -6.92 -7.02
N LYS A 29 -22.99 -7.33 -8.25
CA LYS A 29 -23.46 -6.69 -9.47
C LYS A 29 -24.72 -7.34 -9.92
N ILE A 30 -25.83 -6.61 -9.85
CA ILE A 30 -27.14 -7.09 -10.28
C ILE A 30 -27.42 -6.48 -11.65
N ALA A 31 -27.48 -7.33 -12.67
CA ALA A 31 -27.87 -6.92 -14.00
C ALA A 31 -29.33 -6.43 -13.97
N TYR A 32 -29.61 -5.34 -14.63
CA TYR A 32 -30.98 -4.87 -14.85
C TYR A 32 -31.20 -4.57 -16.33
N ASN A 33 -32.46 -4.69 -16.74
CA ASN A 33 -32.90 -4.39 -18.10
C ASN A 33 -33.63 -3.05 -18.13
N ASP A 34 -33.65 -2.45 -19.31
CA ASP A 34 -34.47 -1.28 -19.59
C ASP A 34 -35.97 -1.65 -19.69
N GLU A 35 -36.81 -0.67 -19.92
CA GLU A 35 -38.26 -0.86 -20.10
C GLU A 35 -38.61 -1.74 -21.32
N GLY A 36 -37.69 -1.86 -22.28
CA GLY A 36 -37.80 -2.74 -23.44
C GLY A 36 -37.30 -4.16 -23.20
N GLY A 37 -36.84 -4.48 -22.01
CA GLY A 37 -36.30 -5.79 -21.64
C GLY A 37 -34.88 -6.03 -22.10
N GLN A 38 -34.17 -5.03 -22.67
CA GLN A 38 -32.77 -5.14 -23.06
C GLN A 38 -31.85 -4.82 -21.89
N PHE A 39 -30.67 -5.47 -21.86
CA PHE A 39 -29.67 -5.22 -20.84
C PHE A 39 -29.29 -3.72 -20.81
N ALA A 40 -29.56 -3.06 -19.70
CA ALA A 40 -29.29 -1.64 -19.49
C ALA A 40 -28.06 -1.37 -18.64
N GLY A 41 -27.61 -2.36 -17.83
CA GLY A 41 -26.44 -2.18 -17.00
C GLY A 41 -26.44 -3.05 -15.74
N TYR A 42 -25.60 -2.63 -14.78
CA TYR A 42 -25.51 -3.25 -13.46
C TYR A 42 -25.81 -2.24 -12.36
N SER A 43 -26.59 -2.64 -11.38
CA SER A 43 -26.68 -1.96 -10.10
C SER A 43 -25.71 -2.60 -9.09
N ASN A 44 -25.13 -1.78 -8.23
CA ASN A 44 -24.28 -2.26 -7.15
C ASN A 44 -25.12 -2.47 -5.90
N ARG A 45 -25.08 -3.67 -5.35
CA ARG A 45 -25.67 -4.00 -4.06
C ARG A 45 -24.56 -4.39 -3.09
N ILE A 46 -24.49 -3.71 -1.96
CA ILE A 46 -23.55 -4.06 -0.90
C ILE A 46 -24.27 -4.98 0.07
N SER A 47 -23.66 -6.11 0.36
CA SER A 47 -24.17 -7.12 1.31
C SER A 47 -23.09 -7.49 2.32
N VAL A 48 -23.52 -7.83 3.53
CA VAL A 48 -22.65 -8.47 4.53
C VAL A 48 -22.73 -9.97 4.30
N LYS A 49 -21.57 -10.58 4.11
CA LYS A 49 -21.45 -12.03 3.96
C LYS A 49 -20.61 -12.61 5.07
N GLN A 50 -20.87 -13.85 5.43
CA GLN A 50 -20.05 -14.60 6.39
C GLN A 50 -19.65 -15.92 5.75
N TYR A 51 -18.34 -16.18 5.77
CA TYR A 51 -17.81 -17.45 5.30
C TYR A 51 -17.86 -18.48 6.44
N GLY A 52 -18.67 -19.52 6.28
CA GLY A 52 -18.85 -20.56 7.29
C GLY A 52 -17.65 -21.51 7.48
N GLY A 53 -16.61 -21.35 6.67
CA GLY A 53 -15.37 -22.11 6.74
C GLY A 53 -14.26 -21.36 7.48
N SER A 54 -13.02 -21.78 7.20
CA SER A 54 -11.79 -21.24 7.77
C SER A 54 -10.92 -20.65 6.65
N VAL A 55 -10.49 -19.40 6.81
CA VAL A 55 -9.51 -18.75 5.93
C VAL A 55 -8.16 -18.78 6.61
N GLN A 56 -7.17 -19.37 5.97
CA GLN A 56 -5.80 -19.41 6.46
C GLN A 56 -4.97 -18.36 5.72
N VAL A 57 -4.14 -17.64 6.46
CA VAL A 57 -3.19 -16.66 5.92
C VAL A 57 -1.78 -17.03 6.40
N PHE A 58 -0.91 -17.31 5.45
CA PHE A 58 0.53 -17.37 5.71
C PHE A 58 1.13 -16.00 5.42
N SER A 59 2.04 -15.54 6.29
CA SER A 59 2.78 -14.30 6.09
C SER A 59 4.24 -14.46 6.47
N ALA A 60 5.14 -13.88 5.67
CA ALA A 60 6.56 -13.77 5.95
C ALA A 60 7.02 -12.36 5.60
N ARG A 61 7.56 -11.62 6.58
CA ARG A 61 8.05 -10.26 6.39
C ARG A 61 9.53 -10.19 6.72
N LEU A 62 10.32 -9.69 5.79
CA LEU A 62 11.75 -9.43 5.94
C LEU A 62 11.97 -7.91 5.99
N ASN A 63 12.56 -7.43 7.08
CA ASN A 63 13.06 -6.06 7.20
C ASN A 63 14.59 -6.12 7.17
N GLN A 64 15.21 -5.33 6.30
CA GLN A 64 16.65 -5.26 6.15
C GLN A 64 17.10 -3.82 5.96
N ASN A 65 17.89 -3.30 6.91
CA ASN A 65 18.37 -1.94 6.88
C ASN A 65 19.89 -1.91 6.76
N PHE A 66 20.38 -1.25 5.71
CA PHE A 66 21.82 -1.04 5.51
C PHE A 66 22.22 0.40 5.85
N LYS A 67 23.43 0.57 6.38
CA LYS A 67 24.01 1.87 6.65
C LYS A 67 25.47 1.86 6.26
N PHE A 68 25.82 2.70 5.29
CA PHE A 68 27.16 2.89 4.77
C PHE A 68 27.57 4.38 4.92
N GLY A 69 28.13 4.72 6.08
CA GLY A 69 28.44 6.12 6.39
C GLY A 69 27.20 7.03 6.38
N ILE A 70 27.13 7.92 5.40
CA ILE A 70 25.98 8.83 5.21
C ILE A 70 24.82 8.20 4.45
N LEU A 71 25.06 7.09 3.73
CA LEU A 71 24.06 6.39 2.94
C LEU A 71 23.29 5.39 3.81
N HIS A 72 21.98 5.44 3.69
CA HIS A 72 21.05 4.53 4.35
C HIS A 72 20.16 3.89 3.30
N TRP A 73 19.86 2.61 3.48
CA TRP A 73 18.98 1.86 2.60
C TRP A 73 18.09 0.93 3.43
N ASP A 74 16.84 1.31 3.58
CA ASP A 74 15.85 0.60 4.38
C ASP A 74 14.92 -0.17 3.46
N ASN A 75 14.76 -1.47 3.72
CA ASN A 75 13.98 -2.36 2.88
C ASN A 75 13.01 -3.18 3.73
N GLU A 76 11.81 -3.34 3.22
CA GLU A 76 10.81 -4.27 3.73
C GLU A 76 10.23 -5.07 2.57
N VAL A 77 10.23 -6.39 2.69
CA VAL A 77 9.58 -7.29 1.75
C VAL A 77 8.64 -8.19 2.53
N ALA A 78 7.38 -8.24 2.12
CA ALA A 78 6.38 -9.10 2.72
C ALA A 78 5.82 -10.05 1.65
N TYR A 79 5.91 -11.34 1.93
CA TYR A 79 5.22 -12.39 1.20
C TYR A 79 4.03 -12.85 2.02
N GLN A 80 2.87 -12.97 1.38
CA GLN A 80 1.65 -13.43 2.05
C GLN A 80 0.81 -14.28 1.10
N LYS A 81 0.14 -15.28 1.65
CA LYS A 81 -0.73 -16.17 0.90
C LYS A 81 -1.99 -16.45 1.70
N THR A 82 -3.14 -16.21 1.11
CA THR A 82 -4.43 -16.59 1.67
C THR A 82 -4.94 -17.88 1.03
N SER A 83 -5.62 -18.70 1.79
CA SER A 83 -6.28 -19.90 1.27
C SER A 83 -7.51 -19.59 0.41
N ASN A 84 -8.07 -18.38 0.51
CA ASN A 84 -9.22 -17.95 -0.27
C ASN A 84 -9.11 -16.49 -0.69
N GLN A 85 -8.67 -16.26 -1.93
CA GLN A 85 -8.50 -14.95 -2.55
C GLN A 85 -9.85 -14.28 -2.92
N ASP A 86 -10.94 -15.04 -3.01
CA ASP A 86 -12.25 -14.48 -3.33
C ASP A 86 -12.95 -13.88 -2.11
N ILE A 87 -12.44 -14.13 -0.90
CA ILE A 87 -13.02 -13.67 0.36
C ILE A 87 -12.07 -12.68 1.06
N LEU A 88 -10.78 -13.02 1.08
CA LEU A 88 -9.72 -12.18 1.64
C LEU A 88 -8.63 -12.00 0.59
N PRO A 89 -8.83 -11.10 -0.38
CA PRO A 89 -7.85 -10.84 -1.44
C PRO A 89 -6.62 -10.11 -0.86
N LEU A 90 -5.45 -10.70 -1.06
CA LEU A 90 -4.16 -10.14 -0.63
C LEU A 90 -3.15 -10.23 -1.78
N PRO A 91 -2.27 -9.23 -1.98
CA PRO A 91 -1.16 -9.37 -2.92
C PRO A 91 -0.16 -10.42 -2.38
N ASP A 92 0.33 -11.30 -3.25
CA ASP A 92 1.28 -12.34 -2.84
C ASP A 92 2.62 -11.75 -2.37
N LEU A 93 3.06 -10.63 -2.97
CA LEU A 93 4.29 -9.95 -2.60
C LEU A 93 4.05 -8.45 -2.49
N SER A 94 4.57 -7.84 -1.43
CA SER A 94 4.67 -6.38 -1.26
C SER A 94 6.09 -6.02 -0.91
N ALA A 95 6.60 -4.93 -1.49
CA ALA A 95 7.95 -4.44 -1.24
C ALA A 95 7.94 -2.93 -1.02
N TYR A 96 8.74 -2.51 -0.06
CA TYR A 96 9.08 -1.12 0.20
C TYR A 96 10.59 -0.99 0.26
N SER A 97 11.14 0.00 -0.43
CA SER A 97 12.55 0.31 -0.40
C SER A 97 12.76 1.82 -0.32
N ASN A 98 13.60 2.27 0.60
CA ASN A 98 13.90 3.68 0.83
C ASN A 98 15.42 3.87 0.85
N LEU A 99 15.93 4.59 -0.13
CA LEU A 99 17.35 4.93 -0.25
C LEU A 99 17.54 6.41 0.03
N TYR A 100 18.37 6.74 1.02
CA TYR A 100 18.59 8.13 1.40
C TYR A 100 19.98 8.39 1.96
N ILE A 101 20.40 9.64 1.84
CA ILE A 101 21.64 10.14 2.45
C ILE A 101 21.32 11.12 3.57
N VAL A 102 22.14 11.08 4.63
CA VAL A 102 22.03 12.00 5.77
C VAL A 102 23.39 12.65 6.01
N PHE A 103 23.44 13.97 5.92
CA PHE A 103 24.63 14.74 6.18
C PHE A 103 24.32 16.07 6.91
N ARG A 104 25.35 16.78 7.34
CA ARG A 104 25.20 18.08 8.00
C ARG A 104 25.94 19.14 7.25
N ILE A 105 25.26 20.28 7.03
CA ILE A 105 25.87 21.52 6.50
C ILE A 105 26.16 22.42 7.67
N ALA A 106 27.38 22.99 7.69
CA ALA A 106 27.88 23.90 8.73
C ALA A 106 27.66 23.37 10.17
N LYS A 107 27.68 22.05 10.37
CA LYS A 107 27.41 21.32 11.64
C LYS A 107 26.03 21.56 12.28
N VAL A 108 25.19 22.41 11.70
CA VAL A 108 23.92 22.87 12.26
C VAL A 108 22.74 22.27 11.49
N LEU A 109 22.73 22.44 10.18
CA LEU A 109 21.62 21.95 9.33
C LEU A 109 21.83 20.49 8.98
N ARG A 110 20.97 19.61 9.52
CA ARG A 110 20.92 18.20 9.12
C ARG A 110 20.03 18.07 7.89
N VAL A 111 20.59 17.53 6.82
CA VAL A 111 19.91 17.29 5.54
C VAL A 111 19.69 15.80 5.38
N GLN A 112 18.48 15.42 5.00
CA GLN A 112 18.14 14.09 4.55
C GLN A 112 17.55 14.21 3.15
N LEU A 113 18.16 13.58 2.16
CA LEU A 113 17.72 13.54 0.77
C LEU A 113 17.56 12.10 0.37
N GLY A 114 16.43 11.73 -0.19
CA GLY A 114 16.17 10.35 -0.56
C GLY A 114 14.98 10.17 -1.47
N GLY A 115 14.74 8.90 -1.77
CA GLY A 115 13.57 8.44 -2.49
C GLY A 115 13.13 7.08 -2.00
N ASP A 116 11.85 6.83 -2.10
CA ASP A 116 11.26 5.54 -1.77
C ASP A 116 10.47 4.97 -2.94
N VAL A 117 10.36 3.66 -2.95
CA VAL A 117 9.52 2.91 -3.89
C VAL A 117 8.65 1.94 -3.12
N ARG A 118 7.39 1.87 -3.52
CA ARG A 118 6.40 0.89 -3.05
C ARG A 118 5.93 0.09 -4.24
N TYR A 119 5.87 -1.21 -4.05
CA TYR A 119 5.44 -2.16 -5.06
C TYR A 119 4.62 -3.28 -4.43
N PHE A 120 3.63 -3.76 -5.13
CA PHE A 120 2.92 -5.00 -4.81
C PHE A 120 2.50 -5.72 -6.08
N THR A 121 2.43 -7.04 -5.98
CA THR A 121 2.00 -7.90 -7.08
C THR A 121 0.51 -7.72 -7.36
N GLU A 122 0.12 -8.03 -8.57
CA GLU A 122 -1.26 -7.94 -9.03
C GLU A 122 -2.19 -8.87 -8.26
N TYR A 123 -3.34 -8.32 -7.83
CA TYR A 123 -4.40 -9.06 -7.14
C TYR A 123 -5.75 -8.37 -7.32
N TYR A 124 -6.85 -9.03 -6.97
CA TYR A 124 -8.18 -8.44 -6.98
C TYR A 124 -8.40 -7.60 -5.71
N ALA A 125 -7.88 -6.38 -5.72
CA ALA A 125 -7.95 -5.50 -4.56
C ALA A 125 -9.41 -5.23 -4.15
N PRO A 126 -9.70 -5.08 -2.84
CA PRO A 126 -11.03 -4.66 -2.39
C PRO A 126 -11.43 -3.31 -2.98
N ASP A 127 -12.69 -3.20 -3.39
CA ASP A 127 -13.28 -1.93 -3.83
C ASP A 127 -13.69 -1.08 -2.63
N TYR A 128 -13.75 0.23 -2.81
CA TYR A 128 -14.20 1.12 -1.74
C TYR A 128 -15.64 1.55 -1.97
N ALA A 129 -16.50 1.35 -0.97
CA ALA A 129 -17.89 1.74 -0.99
C ALA A 129 -18.11 3.00 -0.13
N PRO A 130 -18.19 4.19 -0.74
CA PRO A 130 -18.29 5.47 0.00
C PRO A 130 -19.54 5.56 0.89
N ILE A 131 -20.63 4.94 0.49
CA ILE A 131 -21.91 4.99 1.21
C ILE A 131 -21.84 4.36 2.60
N ILE A 132 -21.01 3.32 2.76
CA ILE A 132 -20.79 2.64 4.05
C ILE A 132 -19.40 2.92 4.61
N GLN A 133 -18.56 3.66 3.88
CA GLN A 133 -17.16 3.98 4.24
C GLN A 133 -16.31 2.75 4.55
N GLN A 134 -16.53 1.66 3.81
CA GLN A 134 -15.86 0.37 4.00
C GLN A 134 -15.33 -0.18 2.68
N PHE A 135 -14.31 -1.04 2.81
CA PHE A 135 -13.84 -1.84 1.69
C PHE A 135 -14.73 -3.07 1.51
N THR A 136 -15.01 -3.40 0.26
CA THR A 136 -15.86 -4.53 -0.14
C THR A 136 -15.11 -5.43 -1.09
N VAL A 137 -15.36 -6.73 -0.99
CA VAL A 137 -14.88 -7.67 -2.00
C VAL A 137 -15.58 -7.39 -3.32
N GLN A 138 -14.82 -7.31 -4.40
CA GLN A 138 -15.35 -7.04 -5.74
C GLN A 138 -16.26 -8.17 -6.22
N SER A 139 -17.29 -7.80 -7.00
CA SER A 139 -18.13 -8.78 -7.68
C SER A 139 -17.33 -9.60 -8.70
N PRO A 140 -17.49 -10.94 -8.72
CA PRO A 140 -16.78 -11.81 -9.67
C PRO A 140 -16.97 -11.42 -11.13
N GLU A 141 -18.14 -10.84 -11.48
CA GLU A 141 -18.54 -10.52 -12.86
C GLU A 141 -17.77 -9.32 -13.43
N THR A 142 -17.34 -8.39 -12.56
CA THR A 142 -16.72 -7.14 -13.00
C THR A 142 -15.43 -6.79 -12.28
N ARG A 143 -14.84 -7.77 -11.59
CA ARG A 143 -13.62 -7.55 -10.84
C ARG A 143 -12.43 -7.18 -11.72
N MET A 144 -11.65 -6.25 -11.25
CA MET A 144 -10.40 -5.82 -11.88
C MET A 144 -9.21 -6.06 -10.96
N LYS A 145 -8.09 -6.42 -11.56
CA LYS A 145 -6.83 -6.57 -10.83
C LYS A 145 -6.08 -5.25 -10.77
N LEU A 146 -5.42 -5.03 -9.65
CA LEU A 146 -4.53 -3.90 -9.39
C LEU A 146 -3.17 -4.39 -8.95
N GLY A 147 -2.15 -3.60 -9.21
CA GLY A 147 -0.78 -3.88 -8.82
C GLY A 147 0.18 -3.90 -9.99
N ASN A 148 1.35 -4.51 -9.80
CA ASN A 148 2.44 -4.56 -10.77
C ASN A 148 2.91 -3.18 -11.26
N TYR A 149 2.72 -2.16 -10.42
CA TYR A 149 3.15 -0.81 -10.69
C TYR A 149 3.95 -0.25 -9.49
N PRO A 150 5.23 0.10 -9.67
CA PRO A 150 6.00 0.74 -8.63
C PRO A 150 5.58 2.20 -8.47
N ILE A 151 5.31 2.63 -7.24
CA ILE A 151 5.04 4.03 -6.91
C ILE A 151 6.33 4.60 -6.32
N CYS A 152 6.95 5.55 -7.02
CA CYS A 152 8.20 6.16 -6.64
C CYS A 152 7.97 7.57 -6.11
N ASN A 153 8.62 7.90 -4.99
CA ASN A 153 8.59 9.22 -4.40
C ASN A 153 10.02 9.71 -4.17
N ALA A 154 10.19 11.05 -4.14
CA ALA A 154 11.44 11.69 -3.76
C ALA A 154 11.20 12.73 -2.67
N TYR A 155 12.16 12.93 -1.77
CA TYR A 155 11.98 13.86 -0.69
C TYR A 155 13.27 14.50 -0.21
N VAL A 156 13.12 15.70 0.37
CA VAL A 156 14.16 16.41 1.11
C VAL A 156 13.62 16.81 2.47
N ASN A 157 14.35 16.51 3.52
CA ASN A 157 14.09 16.99 4.86
C ASN A 157 15.28 17.81 5.36
N LEU A 158 15.00 19.01 5.84
CA LEU A 158 15.98 19.94 6.42
C LEU A 158 15.63 20.13 7.90
N PHE A 159 16.52 19.71 8.78
CA PHE A 159 16.32 19.84 10.23
C PHE A 159 17.28 20.91 10.78
N LEU A 160 16.71 21.97 11.32
CA LEU A 160 17.44 23.07 11.94
C LEU A 160 16.93 23.28 13.36
N LYS A 161 17.68 22.80 14.36
CA LYS A 161 17.28 22.87 15.78
C LYS A 161 15.83 22.33 15.98
N HIS A 162 14.89 23.21 16.27
CA HIS A 162 13.49 22.88 16.53
C HIS A 162 12.61 22.88 15.27
N CYS A 163 13.17 23.30 14.13
CA CYS A 163 12.46 23.40 12.86
C CYS A 163 12.79 22.23 11.94
N ARG A 164 11.77 21.73 11.26
CA ARG A 164 11.90 20.82 10.13
C ARG A 164 11.18 21.42 8.93
N PHE A 165 11.92 21.67 7.87
CA PHE A 165 11.35 21.93 6.54
C PHE A 165 11.38 20.65 5.73
N TYR A 166 10.34 20.41 4.93
CA TYR A 166 10.33 19.28 4.04
C TYR A 166 9.72 19.61 2.69
N VAL A 167 10.20 18.93 1.68
CA VAL A 167 9.63 18.90 0.33
C VAL A 167 9.51 17.44 -0.06
N ASN A 168 8.31 17.01 -0.45
CA ASN A 168 8.03 15.67 -0.96
C ASN A 168 7.47 15.80 -2.37
N VAL A 169 8.02 15.03 -3.29
CA VAL A 169 7.49 14.84 -4.64
C VAL A 169 6.97 13.41 -4.71
N ASN A 170 5.65 13.27 -4.71
CA ASN A 170 5.02 11.97 -4.77
C ASN A 170 4.78 11.58 -6.22
N HIS A 171 4.85 10.27 -6.50
CA HIS A 171 4.57 9.67 -7.79
C HIS A 171 5.42 10.28 -8.91
N VAL A 172 6.74 10.37 -8.67
CA VAL A 172 7.71 10.96 -9.64
C VAL A 172 7.75 10.21 -10.97
N ASN A 173 7.35 8.94 -10.99
CA ASN A 173 7.25 8.11 -12.17
C ASN A 173 5.87 8.14 -12.85
N ASN A 174 5.03 9.15 -12.52
CA ASN A 174 3.74 9.33 -13.16
C ASN A 174 3.87 9.39 -14.69
N GLY A 175 3.00 8.66 -15.39
CA GLY A 175 3.02 8.56 -16.85
C GLY A 175 4.01 7.55 -17.43
N THR A 176 4.81 6.86 -16.61
CA THR A 176 5.67 5.76 -17.04
C THR A 176 5.04 4.39 -16.73
N GLY A 177 5.24 3.42 -17.60
CA GLY A 177 4.75 2.05 -17.39
C GLY A 177 3.24 1.90 -17.59
N ASN A 178 2.59 1.13 -16.73
CA ASN A 178 1.16 0.85 -16.82
C ASN A 178 0.31 2.08 -16.49
N LYS A 179 -0.48 2.54 -17.46
CA LYS A 179 -1.37 3.70 -17.27
C LYS A 179 -2.55 3.44 -16.32
N ASN A 180 -2.85 2.19 -16.03
CA ASN A 180 -3.92 1.78 -15.12
C ASN A 180 -3.40 1.61 -13.68
N ALA A 181 -2.66 2.60 -13.20
CA ALA A 181 -2.16 2.61 -11.84
C ALA A 181 -3.28 3.02 -10.87
N PHE A 182 -3.80 2.06 -10.12
CA PHE A 182 -4.82 2.25 -9.10
C PHE A 182 -4.35 1.63 -7.78
N LEU A 183 -4.69 2.24 -6.66
CA LEU A 183 -4.55 1.64 -5.32
C LEU A 183 -5.86 0.98 -4.86
N VAL A 184 -6.97 1.47 -5.37
CA VAL A 184 -8.32 0.97 -5.13
C VAL A 184 -9.03 0.92 -6.48
N PRO A 185 -9.83 -0.09 -6.78
CA PRO A 185 -10.62 -0.15 -8.01
C PRO A 185 -11.39 1.15 -8.24
N HIS A 186 -11.39 1.64 -9.48
CA HIS A 186 -12.08 2.86 -9.91
C HIS A 186 -11.52 4.19 -9.34
N TYR A 187 -10.53 4.15 -8.43
CA TYR A 187 -9.88 5.34 -7.88
C TYR A 187 -8.43 5.41 -8.38
N PRO A 188 -8.13 6.24 -9.39
CA PRO A 188 -6.78 6.37 -9.91
C PRO A 188 -5.84 6.97 -8.86
N ILE A 189 -4.58 6.57 -8.91
CA ILE A 189 -3.53 7.20 -8.10
C ILE A 189 -3.42 8.67 -8.53
N ASN A 190 -3.24 9.55 -7.55
CA ASN A 190 -2.98 10.96 -7.84
C ASN A 190 -1.79 11.12 -8.78
N PRO A 191 -1.84 12.06 -9.74
CA PRO A 191 -0.70 12.40 -10.57
C PRO A 191 0.46 12.89 -9.70
N MET A 192 1.62 13.08 -10.32
CA MET A 192 2.76 13.68 -9.63
C MET A 192 2.35 14.98 -8.92
N ASN A 193 2.62 15.06 -7.64
CA ASN A 193 2.33 16.22 -6.83
C ASN A 193 3.50 16.57 -5.91
N ILE A 194 3.60 17.85 -5.57
CA ILE A 194 4.65 18.39 -4.70
C ILE A 194 4.01 18.91 -3.43
N HIS A 195 4.47 18.40 -2.30
CA HIS A 195 4.10 18.87 -0.97
C HIS A 195 5.31 19.49 -0.29
N PHE A 196 5.12 20.62 0.34
CA PHE A 196 6.12 21.22 1.21
C PHE A 196 5.48 21.64 2.52
N GLY A 197 6.28 21.71 3.57
CA GLY A 197 5.76 22.11 4.86
C GLY A 197 6.86 22.39 5.87
N LEU A 198 6.41 22.94 6.97
CA LEU A 198 7.19 23.31 8.13
C LEU A 198 6.62 22.65 9.37
N SER A 199 7.47 22.04 10.17
CA SER A 199 7.12 21.55 11.52
C SER A 199 8.01 22.23 12.52
N TRP A 200 7.42 22.74 13.59
CA TRP A 200 8.14 23.41 14.66
C TRP A 200 7.83 22.77 16.02
N ASN A 201 8.88 22.37 16.75
CA ASN A 201 8.72 21.90 18.12
C ASN A 201 8.89 23.08 19.09
N PHE A 202 7.83 23.43 19.81
CA PHE A 202 7.82 24.51 20.78
C PHE A 202 8.41 24.12 22.13
N PHE A 203 8.50 22.81 22.39
CA PHE A 203 9.02 22.28 23.67
C PHE A 203 10.32 21.51 23.44
N ASN A 204 11.23 21.60 24.41
CA ASN A 204 12.47 20.81 24.47
C ASN A 204 12.19 19.43 25.09
#